data_ecd465f3fa75811630737f90cd4a5018
#
_entry.id   ecd465f3fa75811630737f90cd4a5018
#
_cell.length_a   1.000
_cell.length_b   1.000
_cell.length_c   1.000
_cell.angle_alpha   90.00
_cell.angle_beta   90.00
_cell.angle_gamma   90.00
#
_symmetry.space_group_name_H-M   'P 1'
#
loop_
_entity.id
_entity.type
_entity.pdbx_description
1 polymer ?
#
loop_
_entity_poly.entity_id
_entity_poly.type
_entity_poly.pdbx_seq_one_letter_code
_entity_poly.pdbx_strand_id
1 'polypeptide(L)'
;MGAPPQAPTRNVIANHDVRIEVLAQGEERGRVIVLLPSLGRGASDFDAVAERLAGAGYRVLRPQPRGIGQSRGPLAGIDLHDYASDVAAVIAHEGQGPAFVVGHAFGNRVARMLATDRPDLVRAVALVAANIGKAPSPPRVRQAIRNSADSSLSEAERVEALQFAFFAPGNDPRGWLEGWHPEVLQAQRIAGDRTSREEDFAAGRAPILYLQPDHDPLAHVADATAYKEQFAERVTIVVIERSSHAVIAEQPDAVSAALISYARELWPDESGE
;
A
#
# COMPACT_ATOMS: atom_id res chain seq x y z
N MET A 1 -2.76 0.44 31.17
CA MET A 1 -3.77 -0.18 30.30
C MET A 1 -4.17 0.88 29.30
N GLY A 2 -3.76 0.73 28.04
CA GLY A 2 -4.16 1.65 26.99
C GLY A 2 -5.67 1.59 26.76
N ALA A 3 -6.27 2.70 26.30
CA ALA A 3 -7.66 2.72 25.89
C ALA A 3 -7.91 1.64 24.83
N PRO A 4 -9.10 1.03 24.75
CA PRO A 4 -9.40 0.05 23.71
C PRO A 4 -9.25 0.71 22.34
N PRO A 5 -8.81 -0.05 21.31
CA PRO A 5 -8.62 0.48 19.97
C PRO A 5 -9.93 1.11 19.47
N GLN A 6 -9.86 2.37 19.05
CA GLN A 6 -11.00 3.06 18.46
C GLN A 6 -11.27 2.49 17.05
N ALA A 7 -12.53 2.13 16.80
CA ALA A 7 -12.95 1.77 15.45
C ALA A 7 -12.69 2.95 14.49
N PRO A 8 -12.31 2.69 13.24
CA PRO A 8 -12.08 3.76 12.27
C PRO A 8 -13.37 4.55 11.98
N THR A 9 -13.25 5.88 11.93
CA THR A 9 -14.30 6.73 11.36
C THR A 9 -14.31 6.59 9.84
N ARG A 10 -15.48 6.75 9.22
CA ARG A 10 -15.64 6.71 7.77
C ARG A 10 -16.09 8.06 7.27
N ASN A 11 -15.26 8.67 6.44
CA ASN A 11 -15.54 9.96 5.82
C ASN A 11 -15.54 9.79 4.30
N VAL A 12 -16.25 10.68 3.58
CA VAL A 12 -16.21 10.72 2.12
C VAL A 12 -15.68 12.08 1.70
N ILE A 13 -14.55 12.06 1.02
CA ILE A 13 -13.85 13.26 0.55
C ILE A 13 -14.08 13.40 -0.94
N ALA A 14 -14.40 14.62 -1.38
CA ALA A 14 -14.59 14.94 -2.80
C ALA A 14 -13.24 15.32 -3.44
N ASN A 15 -13.01 14.80 -4.64
CA ASN A 15 -11.95 15.21 -5.55
C ASN A 15 -12.60 15.46 -6.92
N HIS A 16 -13.01 16.70 -7.20
CA HIS A 16 -13.83 17.07 -8.34
C HIS A 16 -15.13 16.23 -8.41
N ASP A 17 -15.30 15.43 -9.45
CA ASP A 17 -16.43 14.51 -9.64
C ASP A 17 -16.22 13.13 -9.00
N VAL A 18 -15.08 12.91 -8.37
CA VAL A 18 -14.72 11.68 -7.64
C VAL A 18 -15.07 11.83 -6.16
N ARG A 19 -15.51 10.75 -5.55
CA ARG A 19 -15.76 10.65 -4.10
C ARG A 19 -14.91 9.51 -3.54
N ILE A 20 -14.10 9.79 -2.53
CA ILE A 20 -13.21 8.82 -1.91
C ILE A 20 -13.65 8.58 -0.47
N GLU A 21 -14.05 7.35 -0.16
CA GLU A 21 -14.25 6.90 1.21
C GLU A 21 -12.90 6.74 1.89
N VAL A 22 -12.76 7.29 3.08
CA VAL A 22 -11.54 7.20 3.89
C VAL A 22 -11.87 6.58 5.24
N LEU A 23 -11.18 5.51 5.60
CA LEU A 23 -11.18 4.96 6.95
C LEU A 23 -10.09 5.68 7.73
N ALA A 24 -10.46 6.48 8.71
CA ALA A 24 -9.52 7.29 9.49
C ALA A 24 -9.55 6.88 10.96
N GLN A 25 -8.37 6.77 11.60
CA GLN A 25 -8.24 6.42 13.01
C GLN A 25 -6.96 7.00 13.61
N GLY A 26 -6.85 6.95 14.95
CA GLY A 26 -5.74 7.53 15.71
C GLY A 26 -5.92 9.00 16.03
N GLU A 27 -4.85 9.63 16.50
CA GLU A 27 -4.85 11.02 16.98
C GLU A 27 -5.20 12.00 15.87
N GLU A 28 -6.26 12.83 16.07
CA GLU A 28 -6.73 13.77 15.05
C GLU A 28 -5.67 14.78 14.59
N ARG A 29 -4.76 15.15 15.49
CA ARG A 29 -3.64 16.07 15.21
C ARG A 29 -2.30 15.33 15.09
N GLY A 30 -2.33 14.01 15.00
CA GLY A 30 -1.15 13.18 14.84
C GLY A 30 -0.49 13.35 13.48
N ARG A 31 0.78 12.98 13.38
CA ARG A 31 1.48 12.90 12.09
C ARG A 31 0.78 11.90 11.18
N VAL A 32 0.53 12.30 9.93
CA VAL A 32 -0.31 11.53 9.00
C VAL A 32 0.46 10.39 8.33
N ILE A 33 -0.08 9.18 8.43
CA ILE A 33 0.34 8.01 7.65
C ILE A 33 -0.83 7.58 6.77
N VAL A 34 -0.58 7.47 5.46
CA VAL A 34 -1.57 7.01 4.48
C VAL A 34 -1.23 5.59 4.05
N LEU A 35 -2.22 4.67 4.07
CA LEU A 35 -2.04 3.27 3.70
C LEU A 35 -2.83 2.96 2.43
N LEU A 36 -2.14 2.52 1.38
CA LEU A 36 -2.69 2.26 0.05
C LEU A 36 -2.64 0.75 -0.25
N PRO A 37 -3.79 0.11 -0.51
CA PRO A 37 -3.88 -1.34 -0.66
C PRO A 37 -3.31 -1.85 -1.99
N SER A 38 -3.20 -3.18 -2.07
CA SER A 38 -2.79 -3.92 -3.26
C SER A 38 -3.84 -3.88 -4.37
N LEU A 39 -3.47 -4.42 -5.52
CA LEU A 39 -4.28 -4.51 -6.75
C LEU A 39 -5.62 -5.21 -6.49
N GLY A 40 -6.74 -4.53 -6.76
CA GLY A 40 -8.09 -5.07 -6.58
C GLY A 40 -8.49 -5.36 -5.14
N ARG A 41 -7.76 -4.79 -4.17
CA ARG A 41 -7.99 -4.97 -2.73
C ARG A 41 -8.46 -3.66 -2.08
N GLY A 42 -9.08 -3.77 -0.91
CA GLY A 42 -9.60 -2.63 -0.16
C GLY A 42 -8.74 -2.25 1.04
N ALA A 43 -9.10 -1.13 1.64
CA ALA A 43 -8.40 -0.54 2.79
C ALA A 43 -8.37 -1.45 4.04
N SER A 44 -9.30 -2.40 4.15
CA SER A 44 -9.36 -3.37 5.27
C SER A 44 -8.17 -4.33 5.34
N ASP A 45 -7.43 -4.51 4.24
CA ASP A 45 -6.19 -5.33 4.26
C ASP A 45 -5.18 -4.78 5.28
N PHE A 46 -5.26 -3.49 5.59
CA PHE A 46 -4.39 -2.82 6.55
C PHE A 46 -4.99 -2.70 7.97
N ASP A 47 -6.12 -3.34 8.31
CA ASP A 47 -6.77 -3.14 9.60
C ASP A 47 -5.81 -3.35 10.79
N ALA A 48 -5.09 -4.46 10.80
CA ALA A 48 -4.14 -4.78 11.88
C ALA A 48 -2.94 -3.81 11.94
N VAL A 49 -2.41 -3.39 10.80
CA VAL A 49 -1.31 -2.41 10.74
C VAL A 49 -1.78 -1.03 11.17
N ALA A 50 -2.97 -0.61 10.71
CA ALA A 50 -3.54 0.69 11.03
C ALA A 50 -3.84 0.84 12.54
N GLU A 51 -4.35 -0.22 13.18
CA GLU A 51 -4.57 -0.25 14.63
C GLU A 51 -3.27 0.01 15.41
N ARG A 52 -2.16 -0.64 15.02
CA ARG A 52 -0.86 -0.48 15.68
C ARG A 52 -0.26 0.91 15.47
N LEU A 53 -0.38 1.45 14.27
CA LEU A 53 0.09 2.80 13.95
C LEU A 53 -0.72 3.85 14.72
N ALA A 54 -2.04 3.69 14.78
CA ALA A 54 -2.91 4.56 15.57
C ALA A 54 -2.59 4.47 17.09
N GLY A 55 -2.35 3.26 17.59
CA GLY A 55 -1.90 3.02 18.97
C GLY A 55 -0.52 3.63 19.29
N ALA A 56 0.30 3.88 18.28
CA ALA A 56 1.58 4.56 18.39
C ALA A 56 1.48 6.11 18.25
N GLY A 57 0.25 6.67 18.19
CA GLY A 57 -0.01 8.11 18.17
C GLY A 57 -0.06 8.75 16.78
N TYR A 58 -0.08 7.96 15.71
CA TYR A 58 -0.21 8.49 14.35
C TYR A 58 -1.67 8.66 13.95
N ARG A 59 -1.93 9.65 13.09
CA ARG A 59 -3.17 9.77 12.33
C ARG A 59 -3.10 8.88 11.11
N VAL A 60 -3.92 7.84 11.03
CA VAL A 60 -3.88 6.83 9.96
C VAL A 60 -5.07 7.03 9.03
N LEU A 61 -4.79 7.24 7.75
CA LEU A 61 -5.77 7.41 6.69
C LEU A 61 -5.66 6.23 5.72
N ARG A 62 -6.79 5.61 5.43
CA ARG A 62 -6.89 4.49 4.50
C ARG A 62 -7.93 4.80 3.42
N PRO A 63 -7.54 5.48 2.33
CA PRO A 63 -8.43 5.74 1.21
C PRO A 63 -8.85 4.42 0.55
N GLN A 64 -10.15 4.23 0.35
CA GLN A 64 -10.67 3.15 -0.50
C GLN A 64 -10.44 3.50 -1.97
N PRO A 65 -9.89 2.61 -2.80
CA PRO A 65 -9.82 2.81 -4.24
C PRO A 65 -11.20 3.07 -4.85
N ARG A 66 -11.24 3.80 -5.95
CA ARG A 66 -12.47 4.00 -6.74
C ARG A 66 -13.15 2.65 -7.02
N GLY A 67 -14.45 2.56 -6.84
CA GLY A 67 -15.25 1.34 -7.02
C GLY A 67 -15.36 0.44 -5.79
N ILE A 68 -14.67 0.75 -4.69
CA ILE A 68 -14.73 -0.01 -3.42
C ILE A 68 -15.44 0.82 -2.35
N GLY A 69 -16.24 0.17 -1.51
CA GLY A 69 -16.99 0.83 -0.45
C GLY A 69 -17.88 1.94 -0.98
N GLN A 70 -17.74 3.15 -0.44
CA GLN A 70 -18.46 4.34 -0.90
C GLN A 70 -17.65 5.18 -1.92
N SER A 71 -16.45 4.75 -2.30
CA SER A 71 -15.66 5.45 -3.32
C SER A 71 -16.28 5.31 -4.70
N ARG A 72 -16.44 6.43 -5.39
CA ARG A 72 -17.07 6.51 -6.72
C ARG A 72 -16.24 7.41 -7.62
N GLY A 73 -16.19 7.06 -8.88
CA GLY A 73 -15.53 7.80 -9.95
C GLY A 73 -15.29 6.92 -11.18
N PRO A 74 -14.78 7.47 -12.27
CA PRO A 74 -14.43 6.70 -13.45
C PRO A 74 -13.45 5.58 -13.14
N LEU A 75 -13.68 4.39 -13.70
CA LEU A 75 -12.75 3.26 -13.70
C LEU A 75 -12.07 3.08 -15.07
N ALA A 76 -12.61 3.69 -16.11
CA ALA A 76 -12.07 3.67 -17.45
C ALA A 76 -11.48 5.02 -17.85
N GLY A 77 -10.47 5.00 -18.71
CA GLY A 77 -9.86 6.22 -19.22
C GLY A 77 -8.87 6.90 -18.28
N ILE A 78 -8.64 6.35 -17.09
CA ILE A 78 -7.76 6.86 -16.03
C ILE A 78 -6.37 6.18 -16.06
N ASP A 79 -5.43 6.79 -15.34
CA ASP A 79 -4.05 6.34 -15.15
C ASP A 79 -3.60 6.47 -13.68
N LEU A 80 -2.31 6.36 -13.40
CA LEU A 80 -1.80 6.47 -12.03
C LEU A 80 -1.86 7.91 -11.48
N HIS A 81 -1.82 8.93 -12.34
CA HIS A 81 -1.98 10.32 -11.90
C HIS A 81 -3.36 10.58 -11.31
N ASP A 82 -4.41 9.95 -11.87
CA ASP A 82 -5.77 10.02 -11.32
C ASP A 82 -5.85 9.43 -9.93
N TYR A 83 -5.28 8.23 -9.71
CA TYR A 83 -5.23 7.62 -8.38
C TYR A 83 -4.36 8.43 -7.39
N ALA A 84 -3.26 9.00 -7.85
CA ALA A 84 -2.42 9.89 -7.05
C ALA A 84 -3.17 11.18 -6.66
N SER A 85 -3.94 11.75 -7.58
CA SER A 85 -4.80 12.92 -7.32
C SER A 85 -5.85 12.63 -6.24
N ASP A 86 -6.46 11.45 -6.24
CA ASP A 86 -7.41 11.04 -5.21
C ASP A 86 -6.77 11.04 -3.81
N VAL A 87 -5.57 10.46 -3.70
CA VAL A 87 -4.83 10.42 -2.43
C VAL A 87 -4.37 11.83 -2.03
N ALA A 88 -3.95 12.65 -2.98
CA ALA A 88 -3.58 14.05 -2.75
C ALA A 88 -4.74 14.85 -2.12
N ALA A 89 -5.95 14.67 -2.65
CA ALA A 89 -7.15 15.32 -2.10
C ALA A 89 -7.43 14.90 -0.64
N VAL A 90 -7.21 13.61 -0.32
CA VAL A 90 -7.35 13.10 1.05
C VAL A 90 -6.34 13.74 1.99
N ILE A 91 -5.06 13.80 1.62
CA ILE A 91 -4.02 14.41 2.45
C ILE A 91 -4.26 15.92 2.62
N ALA A 92 -4.63 16.61 1.55
CA ALA A 92 -4.94 18.04 1.59
C ALA A 92 -6.15 18.35 2.48
N HIS A 93 -7.17 17.49 2.44
CA HIS A 93 -8.37 17.64 3.31
C HIS A 93 -8.02 17.47 4.80
N GLU A 94 -7.15 16.53 5.14
CA GLU A 94 -6.71 16.31 6.51
C GLU A 94 -5.92 17.50 7.06
N GLY A 95 -5.12 18.17 6.24
CA GLY A 95 -4.49 19.44 6.56
C GLY A 95 -3.36 19.40 7.60
N GLN A 96 -2.85 18.22 7.97
CA GLN A 96 -1.81 18.04 8.99
C GLN A 96 -0.36 18.06 8.42
N GLY A 97 -0.17 18.61 7.22
CA GLY A 97 1.11 18.66 6.54
C GLY A 97 1.45 17.41 5.74
N PRO A 98 2.68 17.30 5.23
CA PRO A 98 3.05 16.19 4.36
C PRO A 98 3.02 14.86 5.09
N ALA A 99 2.44 13.83 4.42
CA ALA A 99 2.20 12.51 4.95
C ALA A 99 3.33 11.52 4.65
N PHE A 100 3.48 10.49 5.50
CA PHE A 100 4.20 9.28 5.16
C PHE A 100 3.25 8.33 4.42
N VAL A 101 3.53 8.06 3.15
CA VAL A 101 2.62 7.29 2.27
C VAL A 101 3.14 5.88 2.10
N VAL A 102 2.38 4.91 2.57
CA VAL A 102 2.71 3.48 2.54
C VAL A 102 1.89 2.80 1.46
N GLY A 103 2.53 2.22 0.47
CA GLY A 103 1.88 1.50 -0.62
C GLY A 103 2.23 0.02 -0.65
N HIS A 104 1.24 -0.86 -0.60
CA HIS A 104 1.42 -2.30 -0.77
C HIS A 104 1.19 -2.69 -2.24
N ALA A 105 2.12 -3.41 -2.82
CA ALA A 105 2.03 -3.92 -4.19
C ALA A 105 1.61 -2.83 -5.21
N PHE A 106 0.42 -2.86 -5.78
CA PHE A 106 -0.07 -1.79 -6.66
C PHE A 106 -0.08 -0.42 -5.97
N GLY A 107 -0.44 -0.38 -4.69
CA GLY A 107 -0.46 0.86 -3.91
C GLY A 107 0.88 1.58 -3.86
N ASN A 108 2.01 0.85 -4.00
CA ASN A 108 3.33 1.50 -4.07
C ASN A 108 3.52 2.31 -5.36
N ARG A 109 2.90 1.92 -6.48
CA ARG A 109 2.93 2.72 -7.71
C ARG A 109 2.19 4.03 -7.53
N VAL A 110 1.00 3.98 -6.89
CA VAL A 110 0.23 5.18 -6.55
C VAL A 110 1.01 6.08 -5.57
N ALA A 111 1.66 5.51 -4.55
CA ALA A 111 2.48 6.26 -3.60
C ALA A 111 3.67 6.96 -4.29
N ARG A 112 4.35 6.27 -5.20
CA ARG A 112 5.47 6.83 -5.98
C ARG A 112 5.00 7.93 -6.95
N MET A 113 3.85 7.71 -7.61
CA MET A 113 3.26 8.72 -8.50
C MET A 113 2.87 9.97 -7.73
N LEU A 114 2.22 9.81 -6.58
CA LEU A 114 1.89 10.93 -5.69
C LEU A 114 3.13 11.74 -5.25
N ALA A 115 4.21 11.04 -4.88
CA ALA A 115 5.46 11.70 -4.50
C ALA A 115 6.13 12.45 -5.67
N THR A 116 5.86 12.01 -6.91
CA THR A 116 6.31 12.70 -8.12
C THR A 116 5.44 13.92 -8.42
N ASP A 117 4.11 13.78 -8.40
CA ASP A 117 3.16 14.83 -8.78
C ASP A 117 3.00 15.89 -7.71
N ARG A 118 3.02 15.48 -6.43
CA ARG A 118 2.74 16.33 -5.27
C ARG A 118 3.79 16.15 -4.17
N PRO A 119 5.06 16.50 -4.45
CA PRO A 119 6.14 16.38 -3.45
C PRO A 119 5.89 17.24 -2.19
N ASP A 120 5.06 18.27 -2.29
CA ASP A 120 4.62 19.11 -1.17
C ASP A 120 3.74 18.35 -0.16
N LEU A 121 3.05 17.29 -0.57
CA LEU A 121 2.17 16.49 0.28
C LEU A 121 2.82 15.19 0.79
N VAL A 122 4.03 14.86 0.34
CA VAL A 122 4.68 13.60 0.68
C VAL A 122 5.97 13.81 1.46
N ARG A 123 5.99 13.39 2.73
CA ARG A 123 7.18 13.41 3.59
C ARG A 123 8.16 12.31 3.22
N ALA A 124 7.63 11.10 2.99
CA ALA A 124 8.37 9.91 2.59
C ALA A 124 7.39 8.90 1.99
N VAL A 125 7.92 7.87 1.31
CA VAL A 125 7.13 6.72 0.87
C VAL A 125 7.66 5.43 1.47
N ALA A 126 6.75 4.47 1.78
CA ALA A 126 7.10 3.09 2.03
C ALA A 126 6.61 2.19 0.89
N LEU A 127 7.51 1.43 0.32
CA LEU A 127 7.25 0.46 -0.75
C LEU A 127 7.18 -0.93 -0.12
N VAL A 128 5.98 -1.46 0.05
CA VAL A 128 5.74 -2.76 0.69
C VAL A 128 5.51 -3.80 -0.39
N ALA A 129 6.34 -4.85 -0.43
CA ALA A 129 6.27 -5.92 -1.44
C ALA A 129 6.21 -5.34 -2.88
N ALA A 130 7.12 -4.42 -3.19
CA ALA A 130 7.06 -3.66 -4.43
C ALA A 130 7.66 -4.44 -5.61
N ASN A 131 6.82 -4.81 -6.57
CA ASN A 131 7.29 -5.36 -7.85
C ASN A 131 7.85 -4.25 -8.72
N ILE A 132 9.14 -3.99 -8.61
CA ILE A 132 9.87 -2.96 -9.37
C ILE A 132 10.79 -3.56 -10.45
N GLY A 133 10.85 -4.88 -10.56
CA GLY A 133 11.63 -5.58 -11.59
C GLY A 133 11.16 -5.26 -13.00
N LYS A 134 12.07 -5.39 -13.98
CA LYS A 134 11.76 -5.17 -15.42
C LYS A 134 11.17 -6.41 -16.07
N ALA A 135 11.45 -7.59 -15.52
CA ALA A 135 10.98 -8.85 -16.07
C ALA A 135 9.50 -9.07 -15.75
N PRO A 136 8.68 -9.51 -16.72
CA PRO A 136 7.30 -9.88 -16.44
C PRO A 136 7.25 -11.11 -15.53
N SER A 137 6.32 -11.13 -14.59
CA SER A 137 6.09 -12.29 -13.73
C SER A 137 5.91 -13.57 -14.57
N PRO A 138 6.41 -14.73 -14.13
CA PRO A 138 6.26 -15.99 -14.84
C PRO A 138 4.78 -16.34 -15.13
N PRO A 139 4.47 -17.03 -16.24
CA PRO A 139 3.07 -17.37 -16.60
C PRO A 139 2.29 -18.06 -15.48
N ARG A 140 2.95 -18.97 -14.75
CA ARG A 140 2.33 -19.71 -13.63
C ARG A 140 1.94 -18.77 -12.48
N VAL A 141 2.78 -17.77 -12.16
CA VAL A 141 2.48 -16.77 -11.13
C VAL A 141 1.30 -15.90 -11.56
N ARG A 142 1.29 -15.44 -12.83
CA ARG A 142 0.17 -14.67 -13.36
C ARG A 142 -1.15 -15.45 -13.37
N GLN A 143 -1.09 -16.77 -13.60
CA GLN A 143 -2.28 -17.63 -13.52
C GLN A 143 -2.76 -17.76 -12.07
N ALA A 144 -1.87 -17.98 -11.11
CA ALA A 144 -2.22 -18.05 -9.70
C ALA A 144 -2.87 -16.73 -9.19
N ILE A 145 -2.36 -15.57 -9.61
CA ILE A 145 -2.99 -14.28 -9.28
C ILE A 145 -4.43 -14.21 -9.79
N ARG A 146 -4.70 -14.67 -11.03
CA ARG A 146 -6.07 -14.73 -11.56
C ARG A 146 -6.96 -15.67 -10.77
N ASN A 147 -6.46 -16.88 -10.51
CA ASN A 147 -7.21 -17.92 -9.79
C ASN A 147 -7.56 -17.46 -8.36
N SER A 148 -6.69 -16.71 -7.69
CA SER A 148 -6.95 -16.21 -6.34
C SER A 148 -8.19 -15.30 -6.26
N ALA A 149 -8.44 -14.52 -7.31
CA ALA A 149 -9.56 -13.59 -7.39
C ALA A 149 -10.81 -14.18 -8.09
N ASP A 150 -10.73 -15.40 -8.64
CA ASP A 150 -11.80 -16.01 -9.40
C ASP A 150 -12.78 -16.77 -8.49
N SER A 151 -13.93 -16.15 -8.20
CA SER A 151 -14.97 -16.75 -7.36
C SER A 151 -15.71 -17.93 -7.99
N SER A 152 -15.47 -18.25 -9.28
CA SER A 152 -16.01 -19.43 -9.93
C SER A 152 -15.24 -20.74 -9.61
N LEU A 153 -14.00 -20.60 -9.11
CA LEU A 153 -13.18 -21.70 -8.64
C LEU A 153 -13.57 -22.12 -7.22
N SER A 154 -13.28 -23.39 -6.89
CA SER A 154 -13.47 -23.90 -5.54
C SER A 154 -12.55 -23.18 -4.53
N GLU A 155 -12.93 -23.20 -3.25
CA GLU A 155 -12.10 -22.67 -2.18
C GLU A 155 -10.71 -23.30 -2.18
N ALA A 156 -10.61 -24.62 -2.38
CA ALA A 156 -9.34 -25.33 -2.39
C ALA A 156 -8.40 -24.84 -3.51
N GLU A 157 -8.93 -24.64 -4.73
CA GLU A 157 -8.15 -24.11 -5.86
C GLU A 157 -7.70 -22.67 -5.60
N ARG A 158 -8.54 -21.85 -5.00
CA ARG A 158 -8.20 -20.46 -4.62
C ARG A 158 -7.16 -20.41 -3.50
N VAL A 159 -7.27 -21.27 -2.49
CA VAL A 159 -6.28 -21.40 -1.41
C VAL A 159 -4.92 -21.83 -1.97
N GLU A 160 -4.87 -22.80 -2.87
CA GLU A 160 -3.62 -23.21 -3.53
C GLU A 160 -3.00 -22.06 -4.32
N ALA A 161 -3.82 -21.32 -5.07
CA ALA A 161 -3.38 -20.18 -5.85
C ALA A 161 -2.84 -19.03 -4.96
N LEU A 162 -3.54 -18.74 -3.87
CA LEU A 162 -3.12 -17.74 -2.87
C LEU A 162 -1.80 -18.13 -2.21
N GLN A 163 -1.69 -19.39 -1.77
CA GLN A 163 -0.46 -19.92 -1.16
C GLN A 163 0.72 -19.77 -2.11
N PHE A 164 0.53 -20.11 -3.38
CA PHE A 164 1.60 -20.07 -4.37
C PHE A 164 2.05 -18.65 -4.73
N ALA A 165 1.10 -17.71 -4.88
CA ALA A 165 1.41 -16.37 -5.40
C ALA A 165 1.69 -15.32 -4.31
N PHE A 166 1.13 -15.50 -3.10
CA PHE A 166 1.05 -14.41 -2.12
C PHE A 166 1.53 -14.75 -0.72
N PHE A 167 1.57 -16.04 -0.34
CA PHE A 167 1.87 -16.43 1.03
C PHE A 167 3.14 -17.29 1.14
N ALA A 168 3.95 -17.00 2.14
CA ALA A 168 5.12 -17.81 2.47
C ALA A 168 4.69 -19.19 3.03
N PRO A 169 5.54 -20.22 2.88
CA PRO A 169 5.26 -21.53 3.45
C PRO A 169 4.96 -21.48 4.94
N GLY A 170 3.85 -22.11 5.35
CA GLY A 170 3.42 -22.20 6.75
C GLY A 170 2.46 -21.09 7.19
N ASN A 171 2.25 -20.05 6.40
CA ASN A 171 1.24 -19.02 6.67
C ASN A 171 -0.11 -19.41 6.06
N ASP A 172 -1.22 -19.04 6.73
CA ASP A 172 -2.57 -19.37 6.27
C ASP A 172 -3.12 -18.32 5.29
N PRO A 173 -3.40 -18.66 4.03
CA PRO A 173 -3.90 -17.73 3.03
C PRO A 173 -5.40 -17.45 3.09
N ARG A 174 -6.17 -18.18 3.94
CA ARG A 174 -7.64 -18.13 3.92
C ARG A 174 -8.20 -16.75 4.18
N GLY A 175 -7.51 -15.91 4.95
CA GLY A 175 -7.90 -14.51 5.17
C GLY A 175 -7.96 -13.66 3.89
N TRP A 176 -7.36 -14.13 2.79
CA TRP A 176 -7.38 -13.45 1.49
C TRP A 176 -8.36 -14.06 0.48
N LEU A 177 -9.15 -15.04 0.85
CA LEU A 177 -10.23 -15.57 0.01
C LEU A 177 -11.27 -14.50 -0.32
N GLU A 178 -11.52 -13.60 0.62
CA GLU A 178 -12.44 -12.48 0.47
C GLU A 178 -11.71 -11.15 0.21
N GLY A 179 -12.46 -10.11 -0.11
CA GLY A 179 -11.92 -8.75 -0.30
C GLY A 179 -11.36 -8.48 -1.70
N TRP A 180 -11.60 -9.35 -2.67
CA TRP A 180 -11.26 -9.12 -4.07
C TRP A 180 -12.36 -8.35 -4.81
N HIS A 181 -11.94 -7.38 -5.62
CA HIS A 181 -12.81 -6.56 -6.46
C HIS A 181 -12.35 -6.65 -7.93
N PRO A 182 -12.84 -7.63 -8.70
CA PRO A 182 -12.31 -7.93 -10.05
C PRO A 182 -12.38 -6.77 -11.03
N GLU A 183 -13.44 -5.96 -10.99
CA GLU A 183 -13.59 -4.79 -11.86
C GLU A 183 -12.54 -3.71 -11.53
N VAL A 184 -12.31 -3.47 -10.23
CA VAL A 184 -11.29 -2.53 -9.75
C VAL A 184 -9.89 -3.04 -10.09
N LEU A 185 -9.64 -4.34 -9.89
CA LEU A 185 -8.39 -4.99 -10.27
C LEU A 185 -8.07 -4.76 -11.75
N GLN A 186 -9.06 -4.96 -12.63
CA GLN A 186 -8.89 -4.76 -14.07
C GLN A 186 -8.63 -3.28 -14.41
N ALA A 187 -9.39 -2.36 -13.80
CA ALA A 187 -9.22 -0.93 -14.00
C ALA A 187 -7.81 -0.45 -13.57
N GLN A 188 -7.36 -0.89 -12.40
CA GLN A 188 -6.04 -0.56 -11.86
C GLN A 188 -4.90 -1.10 -12.74
N ARG A 189 -5.05 -2.31 -13.30
CA ARG A 189 -4.07 -2.87 -14.26
C ARG A 189 -3.98 -1.99 -15.50
N ILE A 190 -5.11 -1.64 -16.08
CA ILE A 190 -5.16 -0.77 -17.28
C ILE A 190 -4.53 0.59 -16.97
N ALA A 191 -4.85 1.20 -15.82
CA ALA A 191 -4.24 2.47 -15.41
C ALA A 191 -2.73 2.34 -15.23
N GLY A 192 -2.27 1.26 -14.63
CA GLY A 192 -0.84 0.96 -14.51
C GLY A 192 -0.13 0.76 -15.83
N ASP A 193 -0.79 0.15 -16.84
CA ASP A 193 -0.24 -0.05 -18.18
C ASP A 193 -0.24 1.25 -19.01
N ARG A 194 -1.10 2.21 -18.68
CA ARG A 194 -1.16 3.54 -19.36
C ARG A 194 -0.10 4.52 -18.86
N THR A 195 0.40 4.32 -17.65
CA THR A 195 1.46 5.16 -17.07
C THR A 195 2.81 4.52 -17.34
N SER A 196 3.72 5.26 -17.94
CA SER A 196 5.06 4.76 -18.18
C SER A 196 5.78 4.51 -16.84
N ARG A 197 6.66 3.51 -16.84
CA ARG A 197 7.40 3.16 -15.61
C ARG A 197 8.28 4.32 -15.12
N GLU A 198 8.82 5.09 -16.04
CA GLU A 198 9.71 6.20 -15.76
C GLU A 198 9.04 7.30 -14.94
N GLU A 199 7.73 7.48 -15.09
CA GLU A 199 6.96 8.53 -14.44
C GLU A 199 6.88 8.31 -12.92
N ASP A 200 6.65 7.07 -12.46
CA ASP A 200 6.51 6.76 -11.03
C ASP A 200 7.77 6.18 -10.39
N PHE A 201 8.73 5.66 -11.16
CA PHE A 201 9.81 4.82 -10.66
C PHE A 201 10.67 5.45 -9.56
N ALA A 202 11.02 6.72 -9.71
CA ALA A 202 11.91 7.42 -8.78
C ALA A 202 11.21 7.93 -7.51
N ALA A 203 9.88 7.89 -7.41
CA ALA A 203 9.11 8.52 -6.33
C ALA A 203 9.52 10.00 -6.10
N GLY A 204 9.66 10.77 -7.16
CA GLY A 204 10.17 12.13 -7.10
C GLY A 204 11.53 12.20 -6.41
N ARG A 205 11.60 12.93 -5.27
CA ARG A 205 12.79 13.04 -4.40
C ARG A 205 12.53 12.57 -2.98
N ALA A 206 11.40 11.91 -2.72
CA ALA A 206 11.03 11.48 -1.38
C ALA A 206 12.04 10.45 -0.81
N PRO A 207 12.33 10.46 0.50
CA PRO A 207 12.96 9.35 1.19
C PRO A 207 12.10 8.09 1.07
N ILE A 208 12.74 6.93 1.00
CA ILE A 208 12.06 5.66 0.70
C ILE A 208 12.42 4.60 1.74
N LEU A 209 11.41 4.06 2.41
CA LEU A 209 11.50 2.81 3.13
C LEU A 209 11.06 1.67 2.19
N TYR A 210 11.89 0.65 2.02
CA TYR A 210 11.55 -0.52 1.23
C TYR A 210 11.37 -1.73 2.15
N LEU A 211 10.13 -2.20 2.32
CA LEU A 211 9.82 -3.41 3.09
C LEU A 211 9.80 -4.61 2.13
N GLN A 212 10.85 -5.42 2.21
CA GLN A 212 11.09 -6.55 1.33
C GLN A 212 10.72 -7.87 2.04
N PRO A 213 9.65 -8.57 1.59
CA PRO A 213 9.40 -9.94 2.01
C PRO A 213 10.52 -10.88 1.51
N ASP A 214 10.89 -11.88 2.32
CA ASP A 214 11.99 -12.80 2.00
C ASP A 214 11.59 -13.93 1.04
N HIS A 215 10.29 -14.23 0.88
CA HIS A 215 9.76 -15.32 0.04
C HIS A 215 8.84 -14.85 -1.10
N ASP A 216 8.91 -13.58 -1.50
CA ASP A 216 7.97 -13.01 -2.48
C ASP A 216 8.33 -13.39 -3.93
N PRO A 217 7.48 -14.16 -4.65
CA PRO A 217 7.72 -14.51 -6.05
C PRO A 217 7.39 -13.39 -7.04
N LEU A 218 6.84 -12.26 -6.56
CA LEU A 218 6.47 -11.09 -7.35
C LEU A 218 7.42 -9.92 -7.17
N ALA A 219 7.97 -9.75 -5.96
CA ALA A 219 8.90 -8.68 -5.59
C ALA A 219 10.22 -9.29 -5.12
N HIS A 220 11.16 -9.44 -6.04
CA HIS A 220 12.42 -10.13 -5.75
C HIS A 220 13.40 -9.26 -4.97
N VAL A 221 14.12 -9.87 -4.01
CA VAL A 221 15.17 -9.21 -3.20
C VAL A 221 16.23 -8.53 -4.08
N ALA A 222 16.60 -9.15 -5.21
CA ALA A 222 17.56 -8.58 -6.15
C ALA A 222 17.07 -7.24 -6.75
N ASP A 223 15.78 -7.08 -6.97
CA ASP A 223 15.21 -5.83 -7.48
C ASP A 223 15.27 -4.72 -6.42
N ALA A 224 15.02 -5.05 -5.16
CA ALA A 224 15.16 -4.10 -4.04
C ALA A 224 16.61 -3.63 -3.88
N THR A 225 17.57 -4.55 -3.99
CA THR A 225 19.00 -4.23 -3.96
C THR A 225 19.40 -3.31 -5.10
N ALA A 226 19.01 -3.63 -6.34
CA ALA A 226 19.30 -2.78 -7.50
C ALA A 226 18.62 -1.40 -7.39
N TYR A 227 17.45 -1.33 -6.80
CA TYR A 227 16.75 -0.06 -6.53
C TYR A 227 17.51 0.80 -5.53
N LYS A 228 18.02 0.18 -4.45
CA LYS A 228 18.88 0.86 -3.48
C LYS A 228 20.18 1.34 -4.12
N GLU A 229 20.83 0.53 -4.96
CA GLU A 229 22.03 0.94 -5.67
C GLU A 229 21.79 2.16 -6.56
N GLN A 230 20.61 2.23 -7.22
CA GLN A 230 20.27 3.36 -8.08
C GLN A 230 19.96 4.65 -7.32
N PHE A 231 19.32 4.55 -6.14
CA PHE A 231 18.84 5.72 -5.39
C PHE A 231 19.60 5.97 -4.07
N ALA A 232 20.59 5.13 -3.77
CA ALA A 232 21.57 5.28 -2.70
C ALA A 232 20.94 5.62 -1.33
N GLU A 233 21.34 6.76 -0.76
CA GLU A 233 20.96 7.20 0.58
C GLU A 233 19.46 7.44 0.77
N ARG A 234 18.73 7.59 -0.32
CA ARG A 234 17.27 7.78 -0.25
C ARG A 234 16.51 6.51 0.13
N VAL A 235 17.14 5.32 0.01
CA VAL A 235 16.47 4.03 0.19
C VAL A 235 16.99 3.31 1.40
N THR A 236 16.13 3.06 2.38
CA THR A 236 16.37 2.14 3.49
C THR A 236 15.62 0.84 3.22
N ILE A 237 16.30 -0.31 3.20
CA ILE A 237 15.67 -1.63 3.03
C ILE A 237 15.55 -2.30 4.39
N VAL A 238 14.37 -2.82 4.69
CA VAL A 238 14.09 -3.71 5.81
C VAL A 238 13.51 -4.99 5.26
N VAL A 239 14.14 -6.12 5.56
CA VAL A 239 13.63 -7.44 5.19
C VAL A 239 12.63 -7.91 6.23
N ILE A 240 11.48 -8.38 5.78
CA ILE A 240 10.44 -8.98 6.64
C ILE A 240 10.51 -10.49 6.44
N GLU A 241 11.00 -11.18 7.46
CA GLU A 241 11.20 -12.62 7.43
C GLU A 241 9.87 -13.40 7.48
N ARG A 242 9.88 -14.61 6.93
CA ARG A 242 8.73 -15.53 6.90
C ARG A 242 7.49 -14.90 6.28
N SER A 243 7.68 -14.14 5.22
CA SER A 243 6.63 -13.43 4.53
C SER A 243 6.79 -13.48 3.01
N SER A 244 5.69 -13.34 2.32
CA SER A 244 5.62 -13.26 0.87
C SER A 244 4.88 -11.99 0.46
N HIS A 245 4.22 -12.01 -0.68
CA HIS A 245 3.57 -10.81 -1.22
C HIS A 245 2.45 -10.23 -0.33
N ALA A 246 1.75 -11.10 0.43
CA ALA A 246 0.71 -10.69 1.38
C ALA A 246 1.27 -10.25 2.75
N VAL A 247 2.49 -9.73 2.81
CA VAL A 247 3.27 -9.42 4.02
C VAL A 247 2.50 -8.66 5.10
N ILE A 248 1.58 -7.76 4.74
CA ILE A 248 0.75 -7.00 5.68
C ILE A 248 -0.26 -7.89 6.43
N ALA A 249 -0.67 -9.00 5.83
CA ALA A 249 -1.53 -10.00 6.46
C ALA A 249 -0.71 -11.07 7.20
N GLU A 250 0.47 -11.42 6.67
CA GLU A 250 1.33 -12.46 7.21
C GLU A 250 2.11 -12.00 8.45
N GLN A 251 2.65 -10.79 8.41
CA GLN A 251 3.55 -10.24 9.45
C GLN A 251 3.16 -8.80 9.85
N PRO A 252 1.91 -8.55 10.28
CA PRO A 252 1.45 -7.19 10.58
C PRO A 252 2.25 -6.52 11.71
N ASP A 253 2.76 -7.30 12.67
CA ASP A 253 3.59 -6.78 13.77
C ASP A 253 4.94 -6.29 13.26
N ALA A 254 5.64 -7.06 12.44
CA ALA A 254 6.94 -6.70 11.88
C ALA A 254 6.82 -5.51 10.92
N VAL A 255 5.79 -5.51 10.06
CA VAL A 255 5.50 -4.37 9.16
C VAL A 255 5.25 -3.11 9.97
N SER A 256 4.39 -3.17 10.99
CA SER A 256 4.08 -2.01 11.82
C SER A 256 5.29 -1.49 12.59
N ALA A 257 6.10 -2.39 13.15
CA ALA A 257 7.32 -2.01 13.86
C ALA A 257 8.31 -1.27 12.94
N ALA A 258 8.51 -1.77 11.72
CA ALA A 258 9.38 -1.13 10.73
C ALA A 258 8.84 0.26 10.31
N LEU A 259 7.53 0.38 10.06
CA LEU A 259 6.89 1.66 9.73
C LEU A 259 7.01 2.67 10.88
N ILE A 260 6.77 2.25 12.13
CA ILE A 260 6.87 3.11 13.33
C ILE A 260 8.32 3.56 13.54
N SER A 261 9.28 2.64 13.41
CA SER A 261 10.71 2.99 13.54
C SER A 261 11.11 4.06 12.55
N TYR A 262 10.77 3.85 11.27
CA TYR A 262 11.09 4.82 10.22
C TYR A 262 10.34 6.15 10.38
N ALA A 263 9.08 6.10 10.79
CA ALA A 263 8.29 7.30 11.04
C ALA A 263 8.89 8.17 12.16
N ARG A 264 9.47 7.58 13.22
CA ARG A 264 10.19 8.32 14.26
C ARG A 264 11.42 9.04 13.74
N GLU A 265 12.12 8.46 12.76
CA GLU A 265 13.26 9.12 12.10
C GLU A 265 12.80 10.29 11.22
N LEU A 266 11.63 10.19 10.59
CA LEU A 266 11.05 11.26 9.78
C LEU A 266 10.56 12.44 10.62
N TRP A 267 10.11 12.18 11.84
CA TRP A 267 9.59 13.14 12.79
C TRP A 267 10.25 12.93 14.17
N PRO A 268 11.53 13.34 14.31
CA PRO A 268 12.18 13.25 15.61
C PRO A 268 11.40 14.12 16.63
N ASP A 269 11.27 13.58 17.85
CA ASP A 269 10.64 14.34 18.94
C ASP A 269 11.39 15.64 19.17
N GLU A 270 10.69 16.77 19.12
CA GLU A 270 11.25 18.11 19.41
C GLU A 270 11.58 18.31 20.90
N SER A 271 11.49 17.26 21.71
CA SER A 271 11.71 17.30 23.18
C SER A 271 13.18 17.03 23.58
N GLY A 272 14.13 17.58 22.85
CA GLY A 272 15.58 17.44 23.06
C GLY A 272 16.37 18.76 23.00
N GLU A 273 15.83 19.85 23.58
CA GLU A 273 16.61 21.04 23.99
C GLU A 273 16.24 21.46 25.42
#